data_067e07c29d5790108c4a32cf2f57ba65
#
_entry.id   067e07c29d5790108c4a32cf2f57ba65
#
_cell.length_a   1.000
_cell.length_b   1.000
_cell.length_c   1.000
_cell.angle_alpha   90.00
_cell.angle_beta   90.00
_cell.angle_gamma   90.00
#
_symmetry.space_group_name_H-M   'P 1'
#
loop_
_entity.id
_entity.type
_entity.pdbx_description
1 polymer ?
#
loop_
_entity_poly.entity_id
_entity_poly.type
_entity_poly.pdbx_seq_one_letter_code
_entity_poly.pdbx_strand_id
1 'polypeptide(L)'
;MADQAEWFRAFVERSLQEVWESPEIVQDDDGDYPFGDEDAMSYVTVEAGSHLGVCVWSYAASGVKGTAGVLREVNDLNMAAGLCKAVWHQGVIRVELRLPADQVSVESLQRACWHVNGMTSSVGEMFAVVHGGEGALAERQVS
;
A
#
# COMPACT_ATOMS: atom_id res chain seq x y z
N MET A 1 -14.53 20.25 3.22
CA MET A 1 -15.30 20.79 2.09
C MET A 1 -14.76 20.22 0.80
N ALA A 2 -15.59 20.17 -0.25
CA ALA A 2 -15.22 19.63 -1.55
C ALA A 2 -13.97 20.30 -2.12
N ASP A 3 -13.87 21.62 -1.98
CA ASP A 3 -12.75 22.39 -2.51
C ASP A 3 -11.40 22.00 -1.88
N GLN A 4 -11.39 21.67 -0.60
CA GLN A 4 -10.17 21.23 0.07
C GLN A 4 -9.74 19.84 -0.42
N ALA A 5 -10.72 18.95 -0.61
CA ALA A 5 -10.44 17.61 -1.10
C ALA A 5 -9.92 17.66 -2.54
N GLU A 6 -10.51 18.47 -3.38
CA GLU A 6 -10.06 18.64 -4.77
C GLU A 6 -8.67 19.25 -4.85
N TRP A 7 -8.43 20.28 -4.04
CA TRP A 7 -7.12 20.92 -3.96
C TRP A 7 -6.06 19.91 -3.49
N PHE A 8 -6.39 19.13 -2.46
CA PHE A 8 -5.47 18.15 -1.94
C PHE A 8 -5.18 17.05 -2.96
N ARG A 9 -6.20 16.57 -3.67
CA ARG A 9 -6.00 15.57 -4.74
C ARG A 9 -5.08 16.13 -5.83
N ALA A 10 -5.29 17.36 -6.26
CA ALA A 10 -4.43 17.99 -7.26
C ALA A 10 -2.99 18.13 -6.76
N PHE A 11 -2.82 18.45 -5.47
CA PHE A 11 -1.51 18.53 -4.84
C PHE A 11 -0.83 17.15 -4.85
N VAL A 12 -1.55 16.09 -4.49
CA VAL A 12 -1.02 14.73 -4.50
C VAL A 12 -0.61 14.33 -5.91
N GLU A 13 -1.45 14.57 -6.90
CA GLU A 13 -1.12 14.23 -8.30
C GLU A 13 0.15 14.92 -8.77
N ARG A 14 0.30 16.20 -8.48
CA ARG A 14 1.50 16.94 -8.83
C ARG A 14 2.73 16.38 -8.13
N SER A 15 2.57 16.03 -6.86
CA SER A 15 3.67 15.43 -6.10
C SER A 15 4.07 14.07 -6.66
N LEU A 16 3.10 13.25 -7.05
CA LEU A 16 3.36 11.94 -7.66
C LEU A 16 4.04 12.07 -9.02
N GLN A 17 3.75 13.12 -9.79
CA GLN A 17 4.47 13.38 -11.04
C GLN A 17 5.98 13.54 -10.78
N GLU A 18 6.34 14.19 -9.69
CA GLU A 18 7.73 14.32 -9.30
C GLU A 18 8.32 13.02 -8.75
N VAL A 19 7.58 12.33 -7.87
CA VAL A 19 8.03 11.07 -7.28
C VAL A 19 8.32 10.02 -8.35
N TRP A 20 7.42 9.90 -9.31
CA TRP A 20 7.52 8.86 -10.36
C TRP A 20 8.17 9.37 -11.64
N GLU A 21 8.60 10.62 -11.63
CA GLU A 21 9.26 11.26 -12.78
C GLU A 21 8.45 11.04 -14.07
N SER A 22 7.14 11.23 -13.97
CA SER A 22 6.22 11.01 -15.08
C SER A 22 5.25 12.18 -15.19
N PRO A 23 5.08 12.75 -16.40
CA PRO A 23 4.14 13.84 -16.57
C PRO A 23 2.68 13.39 -16.52
N GLU A 24 2.46 12.09 -16.72
CA GLU A 24 1.10 11.53 -16.69
C GLU A 24 0.92 10.63 -15.48
N ILE A 25 -0.10 10.94 -14.70
CA ILE A 25 -0.50 10.13 -13.55
C ILE A 25 -1.83 9.48 -13.90
N VAL A 26 -1.85 8.15 -13.91
CA VAL A 26 -3.04 7.39 -14.25
C VAL A 26 -3.82 7.07 -12.98
N GLN A 27 -5.10 7.40 -13.00
CA GLN A 27 -6.03 7.06 -11.93
C GLN A 27 -6.87 5.87 -12.40
N ASP A 28 -7.00 4.84 -11.56
CA ASP A 28 -7.78 3.67 -11.91
C ASP A 28 -9.28 3.89 -11.67
N ASP A 29 -10.09 2.87 -11.95
CA ASP A 29 -11.55 2.95 -11.82
C ASP A 29 -12.00 3.17 -10.39
N ASP A 30 -11.19 2.80 -9.41
CA ASP A 30 -11.48 2.99 -8.00
C ASP A 30 -11.06 4.36 -7.48
N GLY A 31 -10.43 5.16 -8.33
CA GLY A 31 -9.95 6.48 -7.95
C GLY A 31 -8.56 6.47 -7.34
N ASP A 32 -7.87 5.35 -7.38
CA ASP A 32 -6.53 5.19 -6.82
C ASP A 32 -5.46 5.39 -7.90
N TYR A 33 -4.22 5.57 -7.46
CA TYR A 33 -3.08 5.76 -8.36
C TYR A 33 -2.16 4.54 -8.26
N PRO A 34 -2.25 3.60 -9.22
CA PRO A 34 -1.41 2.40 -9.19
C PRO A 34 0.04 2.72 -9.55
N PHE A 35 0.96 2.00 -8.92
CA PHE A 35 2.38 2.11 -9.22
C PHE A 35 3.08 0.79 -8.91
N GLY A 36 4.35 0.71 -9.32
CA GLY A 36 5.13 -0.51 -9.15
C GLY A 36 5.30 -1.21 -10.47
N ASP A 37 5.78 -2.44 -10.41
CA ASP A 37 6.03 -3.24 -11.61
C ASP A 37 5.08 -4.45 -11.66
N GLU A 38 5.32 -5.32 -12.62
CA GLU A 38 4.50 -6.52 -12.81
C GLU A 38 4.55 -7.47 -11.60
N ASP A 39 5.63 -7.39 -10.82
CA ASP A 39 5.83 -8.30 -9.69
C ASP A 39 5.10 -7.83 -8.42
N ALA A 40 4.94 -6.52 -8.26
CA ALA A 40 4.30 -5.98 -7.06
C ALA A 40 3.59 -4.67 -7.39
N MET A 41 2.27 -4.74 -7.54
CA MET A 41 1.46 -3.55 -7.79
C MET A 41 1.04 -2.95 -6.46
N SER A 42 1.28 -1.65 -6.32
CA SER A 42 0.90 -0.88 -5.15
C SER A 42 0.00 0.27 -5.57
N TYR A 43 -0.59 0.94 -4.59
CA TYR A 43 -1.60 1.96 -4.85
C TYR A 43 -1.42 3.14 -3.89
N VAL A 44 -1.71 4.32 -4.40
CA VAL A 44 -1.86 5.52 -3.59
C VAL A 44 -3.33 5.91 -3.61
N THR A 45 -3.94 6.00 -2.44
CA THR A 45 -5.34 6.39 -2.29
C THR A 45 -5.41 7.72 -1.55
N VAL A 46 -6.13 8.68 -2.13
CA VAL A 46 -6.43 9.94 -1.44
C VAL A 46 -7.67 9.72 -0.58
N GLU A 47 -7.51 9.90 0.74
CA GLU A 47 -8.59 9.75 1.69
C GLU A 47 -9.13 11.13 2.06
N ALA A 48 -10.44 11.33 1.88
CA ALA A 48 -11.09 12.62 2.08
C ALA A 48 -12.28 12.54 3.02
N GLY A 49 -12.28 11.57 3.92
CA GLY A 49 -13.36 11.41 4.90
C GLY A 49 -13.26 12.43 6.02
N SER A 50 -13.27 11.96 7.28
CA SER A 50 -13.15 12.84 8.44
C SER A 50 -11.79 13.54 8.49
N HIS A 51 -10.76 12.94 7.90
CA HIS A 51 -9.42 13.51 7.82
C HIS A 51 -8.88 13.37 6.41
N LEU A 52 -8.29 14.44 5.90
CA LEU A 52 -7.58 14.40 4.62
C LEU A 52 -6.24 13.73 4.81
N GLY A 53 -5.90 12.84 3.88
CA GLY A 53 -4.62 12.15 3.92
C GLY A 53 -4.44 11.24 2.73
N VAL A 54 -3.36 10.47 2.77
CA VAL A 54 -3.00 9.52 1.73
C VAL A 54 -2.74 8.17 2.39
N CYS A 55 -3.22 7.11 1.76
CA CYS A 55 -2.85 5.75 2.12
C CYS A 55 -2.08 5.13 0.97
N VAL A 56 -0.85 4.72 1.23
CA VAL A 56 -0.05 3.94 0.28
C VAL A 56 -0.14 2.49 0.72
N TRP A 57 -0.55 1.60 -0.18
CA TRP A 57 -0.83 0.23 0.22
C TRP A 57 -0.61 -0.76 -0.91
N SER A 58 -0.52 -2.03 -0.55
CA SER A 58 -0.39 -3.13 -1.50
C SER A 58 -0.89 -4.42 -0.84
N TYR A 59 -1.27 -5.38 -1.66
CA TYR A 59 -1.56 -6.73 -1.20
C TYR A 59 -0.28 -7.55 -1.23
N ALA A 60 0.12 -8.07 -0.08
CA ALA A 60 1.34 -8.85 0.04
C ALA A 60 1.11 -10.34 -0.18
N ALA A 61 -0.04 -10.85 0.23
CA ALA A 61 -0.36 -12.27 0.10
C ALA A 61 -1.86 -12.47 0.07
N SER A 62 -2.30 -13.53 -0.58
CA SER A 62 -3.70 -13.95 -0.60
C SER A 62 -3.80 -15.43 -0.26
N GLY A 63 -5.02 -15.92 -0.03
CA GLY A 63 -5.24 -17.32 0.32
C GLY A 63 -4.66 -17.69 1.68
N VAL A 64 -4.53 -16.74 2.59
CA VAL A 64 -3.93 -16.95 3.91
C VAL A 64 -5.04 -17.14 4.95
N LYS A 65 -5.08 -18.30 5.57
CA LYS A 65 -6.07 -18.57 6.61
C LYS A 65 -5.76 -17.78 7.88
N GLY A 66 -6.80 -17.22 8.51
CA GLY A 66 -6.65 -16.43 9.71
C GLY A 66 -6.45 -17.25 10.97
N THR A 67 -5.41 -18.06 11.00
CA THR A 67 -5.07 -18.88 12.16
C THR A 67 -4.46 -18.02 13.25
N ALA A 68 -4.42 -18.55 14.48
CA ALA A 68 -3.77 -17.86 15.59
C ALA A 68 -2.29 -17.60 15.28
N GLY A 69 -1.64 -18.53 14.58
CA GLY A 69 -0.24 -18.37 14.15
C GLY A 69 -0.05 -17.20 13.18
N VAL A 70 -0.93 -17.08 12.20
CA VAL A 70 -0.90 -15.97 11.24
C VAL A 70 -1.12 -14.64 11.94
N LEU A 71 -2.13 -14.56 12.82
CA LEU A 71 -2.42 -13.31 13.53
C LEU A 71 -1.27 -12.89 14.45
N ARG A 72 -0.61 -13.85 15.05
CA ARG A 72 0.57 -13.61 15.88
C ARG A 72 1.73 -13.08 15.04
N GLU A 73 1.95 -13.67 13.88
CA GLU A 73 2.99 -13.26 12.94
C GLU A 73 2.77 -11.83 12.45
N VAL A 74 1.52 -11.50 12.12
CA VAL A 74 1.14 -10.14 11.72
C VAL A 74 1.41 -9.16 12.85
N ASN A 75 1.07 -9.52 14.07
CA ASN A 75 1.33 -8.68 15.23
C ASN A 75 2.83 -8.45 15.43
N ASP A 76 3.64 -9.51 15.29
CA ASP A 76 5.09 -9.40 15.43
C ASP A 76 5.70 -8.51 14.35
N LEU A 77 5.21 -8.61 13.12
CA LEU A 77 5.63 -7.73 12.04
C LEU A 77 5.36 -6.27 12.38
N ASN A 78 4.18 -5.98 12.91
CA ASN A 78 3.81 -4.61 13.26
C ASN A 78 4.62 -4.06 14.43
N MET A 79 5.05 -4.91 15.34
CA MET A 79 5.93 -4.49 16.42
C MET A 79 7.33 -4.16 15.92
N ALA A 80 7.80 -4.87 14.91
CA ALA A 80 9.12 -4.66 14.33
C ALA A 80 9.14 -3.56 13.27
N ALA A 81 8.05 -3.38 12.53
CA ALA A 81 7.96 -2.40 11.47
C ALA A 81 7.83 -0.98 12.04
N GLY A 82 8.46 -0.02 11.38
CA GLY A 82 8.39 1.37 11.81
C GLY A 82 7.11 2.04 11.32
N LEU A 83 7.11 2.43 10.04
CA LEU A 83 6.03 3.24 9.47
C LEU A 83 4.91 2.43 8.85
N CYS A 84 5.24 1.30 8.23
CA CYS A 84 4.25 0.46 7.58
C CYS A 84 3.61 -0.49 8.57
N LYS A 85 2.38 -0.89 8.29
CA LYS A 85 1.72 -1.95 9.05
C LYS A 85 1.17 -3.01 8.11
N ALA A 86 1.11 -4.25 8.61
CA ALA A 86 0.47 -5.37 7.93
C ALA A 86 -0.86 -5.66 8.59
N VAL A 87 -1.86 -5.98 7.77
CA VAL A 87 -3.20 -6.30 8.25
C VAL A 87 -3.68 -7.56 7.55
N TRP A 88 -4.15 -8.54 8.31
CA TRP A 88 -4.85 -9.68 7.75
C TRP A 88 -6.35 -9.39 7.74
N HIS A 89 -6.99 -9.58 6.59
CA HIS A 89 -8.44 -9.39 6.46
C HIS A 89 -8.94 -10.30 5.35
N GLN A 90 -9.86 -11.18 5.70
CA GLN A 90 -10.55 -12.07 4.75
C GLN A 90 -9.59 -12.82 3.82
N GLY A 91 -8.55 -13.39 4.39
CA GLY A 91 -7.60 -14.21 3.63
C GLY A 91 -6.49 -13.44 2.93
N VAL A 92 -6.43 -12.14 3.10
CA VAL A 92 -5.45 -11.29 2.42
C VAL A 92 -4.59 -10.58 3.47
N ILE A 93 -3.28 -10.51 3.19
CA ILE A 93 -2.36 -9.67 3.96
C ILE A 93 -2.15 -8.39 3.15
N ARG A 94 -2.52 -7.26 3.74
CA ARG A 94 -2.33 -5.93 3.16
C ARG A 94 -1.25 -5.18 3.93
N VAL A 95 -0.34 -4.55 3.20
CA VAL A 95 0.67 -3.66 3.78
C VAL A 95 0.23 -2.24 3.49
N GLU A 96 0.26 -1.37 4.49
CA GLU A 96 -0.18 0.01 4.30
C GLU A 96 0.60 1.00 5.14
N LEU A 97 0.62 2.25 4.69
CA LEU A 97 1.22 3.39 5.37
C LEU A 97 0.35 4.61 5.09
N ARG A 98 -0.10 5.27 6.16
CA ARG A 98 -0.94 6.47 6.04
C ARG A 98 -0.17 7.73 6.39
N LEU A 99 -0.41 8.77 5.60
CA LEU A 99 0.15 10.09 5.83
C LEU A 99 -0.99 11.10 5.95
N PRO A 100 -1.12 11.81 7.09
CA PRO A 100 -2.04 12.94 7.15
C PRO A 100 -1.67 14.01 6.12
N ALA A 101 -2.65 14.79 5.69
CA ALA A 101 -2.44 15.77 4.62
C ALA A 101 -1.30 16.74 4.91
N ASP A 102 -1.15 17.16 6.16
CA ASP A 102 -0.11 18.10 6.57
C ASP A 102 1.29 17.49 6.55
N GLN A 103 1.40 16.18 6.41
CA GLN A 103 2.68 15.48 6.33
C GLN A 103 3.00 15.01 4.91
N VAL A 104 2.14 15.29 3.94
CA VAL A 104 2.34 14.86 2.56
C VAL A 104 3.26 15.83 1.84
N SER A 105 4.33 15.30 1.27
CA SER A 105 5.29 16.01 0.43
C SER A 105 5.83 15.05 -0.61
N VAL A 106 6.60 15.55 -1.57
CA VAL A 106 7.29 14.69 -2.53
C VAL A 106 8.18 13.68 -1.79
N GLU A 107 8.92 14.16 -0.80
CA GLU A 107 9.83 13.30 -0.04
C GLU A 107 9.10 12.23 0.77
N SER A 108 8.02 12.61 1.46
CA SER A 108 7.29 11.65 2.28
C SER A 108 6.56 10.62 1.41
N LEU A 109 6.02 11.02 0.26
CA LEU A 109 5.39 10.11 -0.69
C LEU A 109 6.40 9.13 -1.30
N GLN A 110 7.57 9.62 -1.68
CA GLN A 110 8.64 8.78 -2.22
C GLN A 110 9.05 7.72 -1.20
N ARG A 111 9.26 8.15 0.04
CA ARG A 111 9.62 7.25 1.13
C ARG A 111 8.53 6.22 1.41
N ALA A 112 7.27 6.67 1.42
CA ALA A 112 6.14 5.78 1.66
C ALA A 112 6.01 4.71 0.57
N CYS A 113 6.14 5.10 -0.69
CA CYS A 113 6.09 4.15 -1.82
C CYS A 113 7.22 3.13 -1.72
N TRP A 114 8.41 3.57 -1.38
CA TRP A 114 9.57 2.69 -1.26
C TRP A 114 9.39 1.69 -0.11
N HIS A 115 8.96 2.16 1.05
CA HIS A 115 8.75 1.29 2.21
C HIS A 115 7.63 0.27 1.98
N VAL A 116 6.52 0.70 1.39
CA VAL A 116 5.41 -0.22 1.11
C VAL A 116 5.83 -1.29 0.12
N ASN A 117 6.52 -0.92 -0.95
CA ASN A 117 7.02 -1.91 -1.92
C ASN A 117 7.97 -2.92 -1.28
N GLY A 118 8.91 -2.44 -0.48
CA GLY A 118 9.89 -3.31 0.18
C GLY A 118 9.25 -4.28 1.16
N MET A 119 8.36 -3.77 2.01
CA MET A 119 7.68 -4.60 2.99
C MET A 119 6.73 -5.60 2.32
N THR A 120 6.04 -5.17 1.28
CA THR A 120 5.11 -6.03 0.53
C THR A 120 5.82 -7.26 -0.02
N SER A 121 6.98 -7.09 -0.63
CA SER A 121 7.76 -8.20 -1.18
C SER A 121 8.22 -9.15 -0.08
N SER A 122 8.76 -8.63 1.01
CA SER A 122 9.27 -9.44 2.12
C SER A 122 8.15 -10.22 2.80
N VAL A 123 7.04 -9.57 3.07
CA VAL A 123 5.88 -10.18 3.74
C VAL A 123 5.25 -11.25 2.84
N GLY A 124 5.12 -10.95 1.54
CA GLY A 124 4.54 -11.89 0.59
C GLY A 124 5.30 -13.20 0.53
N GLU A 125 6.62 -13.13 0.43
CA GLU A 125 7.46 -14.32 0.41
C GLU A 125 7.34 -15.12 1.71
N MET A 126 7.37 -14.45 2.84
CA MET A 126 7.29 -15.10 4.13
C MET A 126 5.98 -15.85 4.32
N PHE A 127 4.86 -15.21 4.00
CA PHE A 127 3.56 -15.85 4.19
C PHE A 127 3.28 -16.95 3.17
N ALA A 128 3.81 -16.84 1.96
CA ALA A 128 3.69 -17.92 0.97
C ALA A 128 4.42 -19.18 1.42
N VAL A 129 5.63 -19.02 1.98
CA VAL A 129 6.48 -20.14 2.40
C VAL A 129 6.02 -20.72 3.74
N VAL A 130 5.77 -19.86 4.73
CA VAL A 130 5.54 -20.29 6.11
C VAL A 130 4.10 -20.75 6.34
N HIS A 131 3.14 -20.07 5.72
CA HIS A 131 1.73 -20.31 6.00
C HIS A 131 0.92 -20.89 4.83
N GLY A 132 1.60 -21.25 3.74
CA GLY A 132 0.94 -21.86 2.59
C GLY A 132 0.06 -20.92 1.77
N GLY A 133 0.17 -19.62 2.02
CA GLY A 133 -0.53 -18.61 1.22
C GLY A 133 0.19 -18.36 -0.10
N GLU A 134 -0.38 -17.49 -0.91
CA GLU A 134 0.20 -17.08 -2.18
C GLU A 134 0.66 -15.63 -2.10
N GLY A 135 1.86 -15.38 -2.58
CA GLY A 135 2.35 -14.01 -2.72
C GLY A 135 1.69 -13.31 -3.90
N ALA A 136 1.86 -11.99 -3.97
CA ALA A 136 1.27 -11.18 -5.03
C ALA A 136 1.68 -11.66 -6.43
N LEU A 137 2.93 -12.07 -6.59
CA LEU A 137 3.43 -12.57 -7.87
C LEU A 137 2.74 -13.88 -8.28
N ALA A 138 2.59 -14.82 -7.34
CA ALA A 138 1.95 -16.10 -7.62
C ALA A 138 0.47 -15.91 -7.99
N GLU A 139 -0.22 -14.98 -7.33
CA GLU A 139 -1.61 -14.67 -7.65
C GLU A 139 -1.76 -14.18 -9.08
N ARG A 140 -0.86 -13.36 -9.56
CA ARG A 140 -0.88 -12.86 -10.93
C ARG A 140 -0.65 -13.95 -11.95
N GLN A 141 0.21 -14.91 -11.64
CA GLN A 141 0.52 -16.00 -12.55
C GLN A 141 -0.64 -16.98 -12.72
N VAL A 142 -1.49 -17.08 -11.72
CA VAL A 142 -2.66 -17.97 -11.74
C VAL A 142 -3.84 -17.31 -12.44
N SER A 143 -3.94 -16.02 -12.36
CA SER A 143 -5.02 -15.28 -12.99
C SER A 143 -4.71 -14.95 -14.45
#